data_cbb8315040b234208b080c75b0a8d4d6
#
_entry.id   cbb8315040b234208b080c75b0a8d4d6
#
_cell.length_a   1.000
_cell.length_b   1.000
_cell.length_c   1.000
_cell.angle_alpha   90.00
_cell.angle_beta   90.00
_cell.angle_gamma   90.00
#
_symmetry.space_group_name_H-M   'P 1'
#
loop_
_entity.id
_entity.type
_entity.pdbx_description
1 polymer ?
#
loop_
_entity_poly.entity_id
_entity_poly.type
_entity_poly.pdbx_seq_one_letter_code
_entity_poly.pdbx_strand_id
1 'polypeptide(L)'
;HTLTDSITKDIMMIQEIIGTGEIAISDHRSSQPTFEEFARVVADTRLGGVLSGKAGVVNVHLGDSTRCMDLIERVIDETEIPASQLLPTHVNRNEMLFCKAIEYALKGGAVDFTGNEDIDYWETICDEVRVCNGIKRMLDAGVNPDRMTISSDGQGSLPMYNSDGEFLGMGVGQSSCLLKEVKECVFKTEIPLEIAISTITSNPADILRLKGKGK
;
A
#
# COMPACT_ATOMS: atom_id res chain seq x y z
N HIS A 1 10.21 -15.57 1.63
CA HIS A 1 10.46 -16.97 1.25
C HIS A 1 10.18 -17.15 -0.23
N THR A 2 11.06 -17.87 -0.93
CA THR A 2 10.91 -18.26 -2.34
C THR A 2 10.57 -19.73 -2.42
N LEU A 3 9.93 -20.14 -3.51
CA LEU A 3 9.61 -21.55 -3.78
C LEU A 3 10.70 -22.25 -4.61
N THR A 4 11.40 -21.46 -5.45
CA THR A 4 12.47 -21.96 -6.34
C THR A 4 13.85 -21.39 -6.00
N ASP A 5 14.05 -20.90 -4.80
CA ASP A 5 15.25 -20.18 -4.32
C ASP A 5 15.56 -18.89 -5.11
N SER A 6 14.59 -18.36 -5.88
CA SER A 6 14.76 -17.15 -6.68
C SER A 6 13.43 -16.44 -6.90
N ILE A 7 13.31 -15.20 -6.48
CA ILE A 7 12.15 -14.32 -6.71
C ILE A 7 11.84 -14.26 -8.22
N THR A 8 12.85 -14.02 -9.04
CA THR A 8 12.69 -13.94 -10.50
C THR A 8 12.10 -15.24 -11.08
N LYS A 9 12.60 -16.40 -10.66
CA LYS A 9 12.10 -17.69 -11.14
C LYS A 9 10.67 -17.96 -10.65
N ASP A 10 10.36 -17.65 -9.41
CA ASP A 10 9.01 -17.82 -8.87
C ASP A 10 7.99 -17.03 -9.71
N ILE A 11 8.27 -15.76 -10.01
CA ILE A 11 7.40 -14.92 -10.83
C ILE A 11 7.31 -15.45 -12.28
N MET A 12 8.42 -15.92 -12.84
CA MET A 12 8.44 -16.43 -14.22
C MET A 12 7.71 -17.76 -14.37
N MET A 13 7.91 -18.69 -13.44
CA MET A 13 7.53 -20.09 -13.60
C MET A 13 6.18 -20.43 -12.99
N ILE A 14 5.71 -19.66 -12.00
CA ILE A 14 4.46 -19.92 -11.29
C ILE A 14 3.43 -18.88 -11.73
N GLN A 15 2.36 -19.34 -12.39
CA GLN A 15 1.38 -18.47 -13.03
C GLN A 15 0.72 -17.49 -12.06
N GLU A 16 0.42 -17.92 -10.86
CA GLU A 16 -0.30 -17.18 -9.82
C GLU A 16 0.57 -16.12 -9.14
N ILE A 17 1.90 -16.23 -9.23
CA ILE A 17 2.82 -15.27 -8.63
C ILE A 17 3.07 -14.13 -9.61
N ILE A 18 2.61 -12.93 -9.24
CA ILE A 18 2.67 -11.73 -10.08
C ILE A 18 3.63 -10.66 -9.57
N GLY A 19 4.12 -10.80 -8.36
CA GLY A 19 4.99 -9.84 -7.67
C GLY A 19 5.54 -10.42 -6.39
N THR A 20 6.06 -9.56 -5.53
CA THR A 20 6.65 -9.92 -4.23
C THR A 20 6.01 -9.07 -3.13
N GLY A 21 5.85 -9.65 -1.97
CA GLY A 21 5.38 -8.96 -0.78
C GLY A 21 4.63 -9.91 0.15
N GLU A 22 4.33 -9.44 1.27
CA GLU A 22 4.51 -8.10 1.80
C GLU A 22 5.91 -7.96 2.41
N ILE A 23 6.68 -6.93 2.02
CA ILE A 23 7.99 -6.64 2.60
C ILE A 23 7.83 -5.51 3.62
N ALA A 24 8.00 -5.79 4.90
CA ALA A 24 7.84 -4.80 5.94
C ALA A 24 9.12 -3.95 6.12
N ILE A 25 8.93 -2.62 6.10
CA ILE A 25 9.96 -1.63 6.43
C ILE A 25 9.40 -0.62 7.42
N SER A 26 10.28 0.11 8.09
CA SER A 26 9.91 1.15 9.07
C SER A 26 8.97 0.64 10.18
N ASP A 27 9.06 -0.64 10.48
CA ASP A 27 8.29 -1.35 11.50
C ASP A 27 9.25 -2.13 12.41
N HIS A 28 9.09 -2.00 13.72
CA HIS A 28 9.93 -2.70 14.71
C HIS A 28 9.79 -4.23 14.62
N ARG A 29 8.71 -4.74 14.02
CA ARG A 29 8.43 -6.17 13.80
C ARG A 29 9.01 -6.71 12.51
N SER A 30 9.57 -5.85 11.64
CA SER A 30 10.12 -6.25 10.36
C SER A 30 11.43 -7.01 10.49
N SER A 31 11.87 -7.65 9.40
CA SER A 31 13.20 -8.29 9.30
C SER A 31 14.36 -7.29 9.25
N GLN A 32 14.09 -6.00 9.28
CA GLN A 32 15.06 -4.90 9.19
C GLN A 32 15.98 -5.01 7.95
N PRO A 33 15.43 -5.10 6.73
CA PRO A 33 16.27 -5.25 5.55
C PRO A 33 17.20 -4.05 5.38
N THR A 34 18.44 -4.32 4.99
CA THR A 34 19.37 -3.28 4.55
C THR A 34 18.91 -2.70 3.22
N PHE A 35 19.47 -1.56 2.82
CA PHE A 35 19.17 -0.99 1.50
C PHE A 35 19.50 -1.96 0.36
N GLU A 36 20.66 -2.60 0.42
CA GLU A 36 21.14 -3.54 -0.61
C GLU A 36 20.21 -4.76 -0.73
N GLU A 37 19.75 -5.31 0.39
CA GLU A 37 18.80 -6.42 0.40
C GLU A 37 17.44 -6.00 -0.18
N PHE A 38 16.93 -4.84 0.24
CA PHE A 38 15.65 -4.34 -0.27
C PHE A 38 15.73 -4.02 -1.77
N ALA A 39 16.77 -3.30 -2.22
CA ALA A 39 16.99 -2.98 -3.63
C ALA A 39 17.13 -4.25 -4.48
N ARG A 40 17.79 -5.31 -3.95
CA ARG A 40 17.91 -6.60 -4.64
C ARG A 40 16.54 -7.27 -4.80
N VAL A 41 15.71 -7.31 -3.77
CA VAL A 41 14.36 -7.85 -3.84
C VAL A 41 13.54 -7.10 -4.91
N VAL A 42 13.61 -5.78 -4.93
CA VAL A 42 12.88 -4.95 -5.91
C VAL A 42 13.38 -5.21 -7.33
N ALA A 43 14.70 -5.28 -7.55
CA ALA A 43 15.30 -5.56 -8.85
C ALA A 43 14.92 -6.95 -9.37
N ASP A 44 15.01 -7.99 -8.54
CA ASP A 44 14.69 -9.37 -8.92
C ASP A 44 13.19 -9.54 -9.21
N THR A 45 12.31 -8.86 -8.46
CA THR A 45 10.88 -8.81 -8.71
C THR A 45 10.56 -8.13 -10.04
N ARG A 46 11.16 -6.97 -10.29
CA ARG A 46 11.02 -6.26 -11.56
C ARG A 46 11.46 -7.11 -12.73
N LEU A 47 12.62 -7.75 -12.64
CA LEU A 47 13.16 -8.62 -13.70
C LEU A 47 12.19 -9.77 -14.00
N GLY A 48 11.67 -10.44 -12.96
CA GLY A 48 10.69 -11.50 -13.10
C GLY A 48 9.42 -11.01 -13.82
N GLY A 49 8.91 -9.84 -13.44
CA GLY A 49 7.75 -9.21 -14.08
C GLY A 49 7.98 -8.86 -15.55
N VAL A 50 9.13 -8.25 -15.89
CA VAL A 50 9.49 -7.89 -17.26
C VAL A 50 9.61 -9.13 -18.15
N LEU A 51 10.30 -10.17 -17.68
CA LEU A 51 10.54 -11.39 -18.45
C LEU A 51 9.27 -12.23 -18.65
N SER A 52 8.34 -12.20 -17.71
CA SER A 52 7.07 -12.97 -17.79
C SER A 52 5.87 -12.18 -18.30
N GLY A 53 5.99 -10.85 -18.48
CA GLY A 53 4.87 -9.96 -18.84
C GLY A 53 3.87 -9.72 -17.70
N LYS A 54 4.24 -10.06 -16.47
CA LYS A 54 3.44 -9.86 -15.25
C LYS A 54 3.71 -8.50 -14.62
N ALA A 55 3.01 -8.15 -13.53
CA ALA A 55 3.18 -6.86 -12.85
C ALA A 55 4.61 -6.66 -12.33
N GLY A 56 5.15 -7.65 -11.64
CA GLY A 56 6.46 -7.57 -10.99
C GLY A 56 6.52 -6.47 -9.91
N VAL A 57 5.39 -6.12 -9.32
CA VAL A 57 5.27 -5.08 -8.28
C VAL A 57 5.72 -5.64 -6.94
N VAL A 58 6.40 -4.81 -6.15
CA VAL A 58 6.71 -5.12 -4.75
C VAL A 58 5.72 -4.41 -3.86
N ASN A 59 4.92 -5.18 -3.12
CA ASN A 59 4.06 -4.66 -2.06
C ASN A 59 4.91 -4.45 -0.80
N VAL A 60 4.85 -3.24 -0.23
CA VAL A 60 5.69 -2.83 0.89
C VAL A 60 4.83 -2.39 2.06
N HIS A 61 4.89 -3.16 3.14
CA HIS A 61 4.25 -2.79 4.41
C HIS A 61 5.03 -1.65 5.09
N LEU A 62 4.35 -0.57 5.39
CA LEU A 62 4.91 0.57 6.11
C LEU A 62 4.50 0.54 7.59
N GLY A 63 5.48 0.57 8.47
CA GLY A 63 5.26 0.75 9.91
C GLY A 63 5.02 2.20 10.30
N ASP A 64 5.02 2.43 11.61
CA ASP A 64 4.79 3.73 12.26
C ASP A 64 6.09 4.49 12.62
N SER A 65 7.24 3.95 12.23
CA SER A 65 8.54 4.54 12.52
C SER A 65 8.74 5.88 11.78
N THR A 66 9.48 6.78 12.39
CA THR A 66 9.89 8.06 11.80
C THR A 66 10.74 7.94 10.54
N ARG A 67 11.20 6.72 10.19
CA ARG A 67 11.87 6.44 8.92
C ARG A 67 10.92 6.44 7.72
N CYS A 68 9.62 6.34 7.95
CA CYS A 68 8.59 6.41 6.92
C CYS A 68 8.93 5.56 5.67
N MET A 69 9.26 6.21 4.56
CA MET A 69 9.54 5.61 3.26
C MET A 69 11.02 5.64 2.85
N ASP A 70 11.96 5.85 3.80
CA ASP A 70 13.39 6.05 3.50
C ASP A 70 13.97 5.04 2.51
N LEU A 71 13.72 3.73 2.70
CA LEU A 71 14.24 2.70 1.80
C LEU A 71 13.62 2.76 0.40
N ILE A 72 12.34 3.12 0.30
CA ILE A 72 11.67 3.31 -1.00
C ILE A 72 12.24 4.52 -1.72
N GLU A 73 12.37 5.65 -1.02
CA GLU A 73 12.94 6.88 -1.58
C GLU A 73 14.37 6.63 -2.10
N ARG A 74 15.20 5.94 -1.31
CA ARG A 74 16.55 5.58 -1.73
C ARG A 74 16.59 4.67 -2.95
N VAL A 75 15.71 3.68 -3.06
CA VAL A 75 15.64 2.82 -4.26
C VAL A 75 15.36 3.66 -5.51
N ILE A 76 14.44 4.61 -5.42
CA ILE A 76 14.08 5.46 -6.54
C ILE A 76 15.20 6.45 -6.90
N ASP A 77 15.86 7.03 -5.89
CA ASP A 77 16.84 8.08 -6.09
C ASP A 77 18.26 7.54 -6.39
N GLU A 78 18.60 6.32 -5.90
CA GLU A 78 19.93 5.72 -6.03
C GLU A 78 19.99 4.61 -7.09
N THR A 79 18.88 4.26 -7.75
CA THR A 79 18.83 3.20 -8.79
C THR A 79 17.99 3.63 -10.00
N GLU A 80 18.03 2.83 -11.08
CA GLU A 80 17.19 3.03 -12.28
C GLU A 80 15.76 2.44 -12.13
N ILE A 81 15.36 2.05 -10.91
CA ILE A 81 14.05 1.43 -10.68
C ILE A 81 12.98 2.54 -10.55
N PRO A 82 11.93 2.53 -11.39
CA PRO A 82 10.91 3.55 -11.33
C PRO A 82 10.00 3.38 -10.09
N ALA A 83 9.46 4.49 -9.58
CA ALA A 83 8.53 4.50 -8.45
C ALA A 83 7.32 3.55 -8.66
N SER A 84 6.84 3.41 -9.89
CA SER A 84 5.72 2.52 -10.23
C SER A 84 5.99 1.02 -10.00
N GLN A 85 7.21 0.66 -9.60
CA GLN A 85 7.57 -0.73 -9.27
C GLN A 85 7.20 -1.13 -7.84
N LEU A 86 6.94 -0.15 -6.97
CA LEU A 86 6.64 -0.37 -5.56
C LEU A 86 5.20 0.07 -5.26
N LEU A 87 4.54 -0.67 -4.39
CA LEU A 87 3.21 -0.36 -3.88
C LEU A 87 3.28 -0.34 -2.34
N PRO A 88 3.62 0.81 -1.74
CA PRO A 88 3.55 0.96 -0.28
C PRO A 88 2.10 0.92 0.20
N THR A 89 1.82 0.08 1.19
CA THR A 89 0.54 -0.02 1.88
C THR A 89 0.60 0.59 3.28
N HIS A 90 -0.54 0.89 3.87
CA HIS A 90 -0.70 1.59 5.15
C HIS A 90 -0.21 3.05 5.13
N VAL A 91 -0.32 3.71 3.97
CA VAL A 91 0.20 5.09 3.84
C VAL A 91 -0.54 6.11 4.71
N ASN A 92 -1.72 5.75 5.20
CA ASN A 92 -2.54 6.56 6.09
C ASN A 92 -2.29 6.34 7.59
N ARG A 93 -1.30 5.53 7.96
CA ARG A 93 -1.04 5.12 9.36
C ARG A 93 -0.75 6.29 10.31
N ASN A 94 -0.15 7.37 9.81
CA ASN A 94 0.02 8.63 10.54
C ASN A 94 0.27 9.78 9.56
N GLU A 95 0.16 11.01 10.05
CA GLU A 95 0.29 12.22 9.24
C GLU A 95 1.66 12.38 8.58
N MET A 96 2.75 12.04 9.28
CA MET A 96 4.11 12.17 8.76
C MET A 96 4.34 11.22 7.58
N LEU A 97 3.94 9.97 7.71
CA LEU A 97 4.01 8.97 6.63
C LEU A 97 3.12 9.37 5.46
N PHE A 98 1.92 9.87 5.74
CA PHE A 98 0.99 10.31 4.71
C PHE A 98 1.54 11.48 3.87
N CYS A 99 2.20 12.46 4.48
CA CYS A 99 2.86 13.54 3.74
C CYS A 99 3.94 13.00 2.79
N LYS A 100 4.73 12.01 3.22
CA LYS A 100 5.72 11.32 2.38
C LYS A 100 5.07 10.53 1.24
N ALA A 101 3.92 9.92 1.50
CA ALA A 101 3.17 9.20 0.47
C ALA A 101 2.66 10.15 -0.64
N ILE A 102 2.26 11.38 -0.32
CA ILE A 102 1.93 12.40 -1.34
C ILE A 102 3.15 12.69 -2.22
N GLU A 103 4.33 12.96 -1.62
CA GLU A 103 5.56 13.23 -2.36
C GLU A 103 5.93 12.07 -3.31
N TYR A 104 5.80 10.84 -2.82
CA TYR A 104 6.04 9.62 -3.58
C TYR A 104 5.05 9.46 -4.75
N ALA A 105 3.75 9.66 -4.49
CA ALA A 105 2.72 9.54 -5.52
C ALA A 105 2.89 10.59 -6.64
N LEU A 106 3.33 11.80 -6.32
CA LEU A 106 3.66 12.86 -7.29
C LEU A 106 4.87 12.48 -8.17
N LYS A 107 5.77 11.61 -7.71
CA LYS A 107 6.84 11.02 -8.53
C LYS A 107 6.35 9.87 -9.44
N GLY A 108 5.03 9.57 -9.45
CA GLY A 108 4.40 8.54 -10.28
C GLY A 108 4.28 7.16 -9.61
N GLY A 109 4.56 7.07 -8.31
CA GLY A 109 4.32 5.87 -7.51
C GLY A 109 2.83 5.63 -7.29
N ALA A 110 2.45 4.38 -7.04
CA ALA A 110 1.13 4.03 -6.55
C ALA A 110 1.17 3.86 -5.03
N VAL A 111 0.08 4.20 -4.35
CA VAL A 111 -0.05 4.12 -2.90
C VAL A 111 -1.30 3.37 -2.49
N ASP A 112 -1.25 2.68 -1.37
CA ASP A 112 -2.35 1.90 -0.86
C ASP A 112 -2.74 2.36 0.55
N PHE A 113 -3.99 2.77 0.70
CA PHE A 113 -4.61 3.12 1.97
C PHE A 113 -5.17 1.86 2.63
N THR A 114 -5.11 1.80 3.94
CA THR A 114 -5.80 0.75 4.68
C THR A 114 -7.16 1.24 5.14
N GLY A 115 -8.21 0.55 4.71
CA GLY A 115 -9.57 0.81 5.17
C GLY A 115 -9.88 0.05 6.46
N ASN A 116 -10.74 0.63 7.29
CA ASN A 116 -11.08 0.11 8.60
C ASN A 116 -12.60 0.03 8.83
N GLU A 117 -13.06 -0.97 9.61
CA GLU A 117 -14.47 -1.08 9.99
C GLU A 117 -14.90 0.02 10.96
N ASP A 118 -14.05 0.34 11.93
CA ASP A 118 -14.28 1.42 12.89
C ASP A 118 -13.38 2.62 12.57
N ILE A 119 -13.77 3.38 11.54
CA ILE A 119 -12.97 4.50 11.02
C ILE A 119 -12.73 5.56 12.11
N ASP A 120 -13.74 5.82 12.95
CA ASP A 120 -13.62 6.84 14.00
C ASP A 120 -12.64 6.40 15.09
N TYR A 121 -12.61 5.12 15.43
CA TYR A 121 -11.62 4.56 16.35
C TYR A 121 -10.18 4.75 15.84
N TRP A 122 -9.91 4.37 14.59
CA TRP A 122 -8.56 4.45 14.03
C TRP A 122 -8.08 5.90 13.89
N GLU A 123 -8.97 6.81 13.50
CA GLU A 123 -8.65 8.25 13.43
C GLU A 123 -8.37 8.86 14.82
N THR A 124 -9.19 8.53 15.83
CA THR A 124 -9.12 9.22 17.14
C THR A 124 -8.16 8.59 18.14
N ILE A 125 -7.99 7.27 18.08
CA ILE A 125 -7.15 6.51 19.03
C ILE A 125 -5.77 6.20 18.44
N CYS A 126 -5.71 5.91 17.15
CA CYS A 126 -4.47 5.51 16.49
C CYS A 126 -3.84 6.62 15.63
N ASP A 127 -4.44 7.82 15.60
CA ASP A 127 -3.96 9.00 14.84
C ASP A 127 -3.80 8.71 13.34
N GLU A 128 -4.61 7.81 12.79
CA GLU A 128 -4.60 7.51 11.36
C GLU A 128 -5.26 8.63 10.55
N VAL A 129 -4.70 8.92 9.39
CA VAL A 129 -5.34 9.80 8.42
C VAL A 129 -6.56 9.08 7.83
N ARG A 130 -7.77 9.62 8.07
CA ARG A 130 -9.01 9.07 7.50
C ARG A 130 -8.90 8.94 5.99
N VAL A 131 -9.21 7.78 5.44
CA VAL A 131 -9.00 7.45 4.01
C VAL A 131 -9.64 8.49 3.09
N CYS A 132 -10.91 8.86 3.31
CA CYS A 132 -11.59 9.85 2.46
C CYS A 132 -10.90 11.23 2.48
N ASN A 133 -10.39 11.67 3.64
CA ASN A 133 -9.63 12.91 3.77
C ASN A 133 -8.27 12.80 3.07
N GLY A 134 -7.60 11.65 3.21
CA GLY A 134 -6.32 11.38 2.57
C GLY A 134 -6.43 11.40 1.04
N ILE A 135 -7.42 10.70 0.48
CA ILE A 135 -7.66 10.70 -0.98
C ILE A 135 -7.98 12.12 -1.46
N LYS A 136 -8.83 12.87 -0.75
CA LYS A 136 -9.13 14.26 -1.11
C LYS A 136 -7.89 15.13 -1.15
N ARG A 137 -7.04 15.02 -0.12
CA ARG A 137 -5.77 15.77 -0.04
C ARG A 137 -4.79 15.39 -1.15
N MET A 138 -4.71 14.11 -1.53
CA MET A 138 -3.89 13.66 -2.66
C MET A 138 -4.40 14.23 -3.99
N LEU A 139 -5.72 14.23 -4.21
CA LEU A 139 -6.33 14.83 -5.40
C LEU A 139 -6.06 16.34 -5.46
N ASP A 140 -6.23 17.04 -4.35
CA ASP A 140 -5.97 18.49 -4.26
C ASP A 140 -4.47 18.82 -4.47
N ALA A 141 -3.56 17.92 -4.12
CA ALA A 141 -2.13 18.02 -4.40
C ALA A 141 -1.77 17.69 -5.87
N GLY A 142 -2.72 17.19 -6.68
CA GLY A 142 -2.49 16.85 -8.09
C GLY A 142 -2.02 15.40 -8.33
N VAL A 143 -2.16 14.51 -7.35
CA VAL A 143 -1.88 13.08 -7.54
C VAL A 143 -2.90 12.50 -8.53
N ASN A 144 -2.41 11.71 -9.49
CA ASN A 144 -3.28 11.01 -10.44
C ASN A 144 -4.17 10.00 -9.69
N PRO A 145 -5.52 10.08 -9.81
CA PRO A 145 -6.44 9.16 -9.13
C PRO A 145 -6.16 7.68 -9.42
N ASP A 146 -5.62 7.34 -10.59
CA ASP A 146 -5.28 5.95 -10.95
C ASP A 146 -4.10 5.37 -10.12
N ARG A 147 -3.46 6.18 -9.30
CA ARG A 147 -2.33 5.78 -8.44
C ARG A 147 -2.72 5.53 -6.98
N MET A 148 -3.99 5.61 -6.66
CA MET A 148 -4.50 5.40 -5.31
C MET A 148 -5.32 4.12 -5.24
N THR A 149 -5.04 3.28 -4.24
CA THR A 149 -5.81 2.09 -3.91
C THR A 149 -6.23 2.10 -2.45
N ILE A 150 -7.27 1.33 -2.14
CA ILE A 150 -7.68 1.04 -0.77
C ILE A 150 -7.71 -0.48 -0.62
N SER A 151 -6.99 -1.01 0.35
CA SER A 151 -7.08 -2.41 0.77
C SER A 151 -7.68 -2.53 2.17
N SER A 152 -8.16 -3.72 2.50
CA SER A 152 -8.86 -3.95 3.77
C SER A 152 -7.97 -4.51 4.87
N ASP A 153 -6.73 -4.87 4.54
CA ASP A 153 -5.90 -5.73 5.41
C ASP A 153 -6.71 -6.93 5.95
N GLY A 154 -7.59 -7.46 5.10
CA GLY A 154 -8.60 -8.46 5.47
C GLY A 154 -7.95 -9.75 5.97
N GLN A 155 -8.44 -10.25 7.11
CA GLN A 155 -7.87 -11.36 7.89
C GLN A 155 -6.53 -11.01 8.58
N GLY A 156 -6.03 -9.78 8.42
CA GLY A 156 -4.89 -9.27 9.17
C GLY A 156 -5.20 -9.12 10.66
N SER A 157 -4.19 -9.24 11.49
CA SER A 157 -4.28 -9.06 12.94
C SER A 157 -4.18 -7.57 13.27
N LEU A 158 -5.21 -7.01 13.90
CA LEU A 158 -5.30 -5.60 14.27
C LEU A 158 -5.09 -5.44 15.78
N PRO A 159 -3.98 -4.87 16.26
CA PRO A 159 -3.83 -4.58 17.69
C PRO A 159 -4.81 -3.46 18.10
N MET A 160 -5.63 -3.74 19.12
CA MET A 160 -6.62 -2.81 19.64
C MET A 160 -6.10 -2.17 20.94
N TYR A 161 -6.32 -0.86 21.08
CA TYR A 161 -5.90 -0.07 22.23
C TYR A 161 -7.10 0.69 22.83
N ASN A 162 -7.03 1.02 24.12
CA ASN A 162 -7.97 1.96 24.74
C ASN A 162 -7.50 3.42 24.56
N SER A 163 -8.29 4.37 25.06
CA SER A 163 -7.98 5.81 25.02
C SER A 163 -6.68 6.18 25.75
N ASP A 164 -6.18 5.32 26.65
CA ASP A 164 -4.97 5.54 27.42
C ASP A 164 -3.75 4.87 26.73
N GLY A 165 -3.96 4.27 25.53
CA GLY A 165 -2.91 3.58 24.76
C GLY A 165 -2.58 2.18 25.30
N GLU A 166 -3.38 1.60 26.18
CA GLU A 166 -3.17 0.26 26.69
C GLU A 166 -3.72 -0.79 25.72
N PHE A 167 -2.96 -1.86 25.50
CA PHE A 167 -3.34 -2.95 24.62
C PHE A 167 -4.53 -3.75 25.18
N LEU A 168 -5.61 -3.79 24.42
CA LEU A 168 -6.84 -4.52 24.78
C LEU A 168 -6.89 -5.95 24.22
N GLY A 169 -6.23 -6.20 23.10
CA GLY A 169 -6.27 -7.49 22.44
C GLY A 169 -6.07 -7.38 20.92
N MET A 170 -6.33 -8.47 20.20
CA MET A 170 -6.22 -8.52 18.75
C MET A 170 -7.60 -8.57 18.10
N GLY A 171 -7.88 -7.63 17.23
CA GLY A 171 -8.98 -7.68 16.28
C GLY A 171 -8.57 -8.38 14.97
N VAL A 172 -9.52 -8.49 14.05
CA VAL A 172 -9.31 -9.06 12.71
C VAL A 172 -9.88 -8.12 11.66
N GLY A 173 -9.07 -7.73 10.68
CA GLY A 173 -9.47 -6.90 9.55
C GLY A 173 -10.57 -7.58 8.71
N GLN A 174 -11.53 -6.80 8.22
CA GLN A 174 -12.65 -7.30 7.43
C GLN A 174 -12.76 -6.56 6.09
N SER A 175 -12.99 -7.30 5.01
CA SER A 175 -13.10 -6.72 3.66
C SER A 175 -14.35 -5.85 3.44
N SER A 176 -15.36 -5.94 4.31
CA SER A 176 -16.55 -5.10 4.27
C SER A 176 -16.27 -3.61 4.46
N CYS A 177 -15.15 -3.25 5.10
CA CYS A 177 -14.72 -1.87 5.25
C CYS A 177 -14.54 -1.13 3.90
N LEU A 178 -14.16 -1.82 2.83
CA LEU A 178 -13.90 -1.19 1.54
C LEU A 178 -15.10 -0.41 1.00
N LEU A 179 -16.30 -0.99 1.06
CA LEU A 179 -17.51 -0.29 0.62
C LEU A 179 -17.86 0.89 1.54
N LYS A 180 -17.52 0.78 2.82
CA LYS A 180 -17.72 1.85 3.79
C LYS A 180 -16.81 3.03 3.48
N GLU A 181 -15.53 2.78 3.19
CA GLU A 181 -14.57 3.81 2.78
C GLU A 181 -15.00 4.52 1.48
N VAL A 182 -15.45 3.77 0.47
CA VAL A 182 -15.99 4.36 -0.77
C VAL A 182 -17.18 5.27 -0.48
N LYS A 183 -18.12 4.86 0.40
CA LYS A 183 -19.25 5.71 0.81
C LYS A 183 -18.76 6.98 1.50
N GLU A 184 -17.81 6.91 2.40
CA GLU A 184 -17.25 8.09 3.04
C GLU A 184 -16.60 9.05 2.03
N CYS A 185 -15.85 8.54 1.07
CA CYS A 185 -15.28 9.35 -0.01
C CYS A 185 -16.35 10.15 -0.76
N VAL A 186 -17.48 9.51 -1.08
CA VAL A 186 -18.56 10.17 -1.84
C VAL A 186 -19.38 11.13 -0.96
N PHE A 187 -19.79 10.70 0.24
CA PHE A 187 -20.76 11.45 1.03
C PHE A 187 -20.14 12.46 1.99
N LYS A 188 -18.90 12.27 2.43
CA LYS A 188 -18.23 13.20 3.34
C LYS A 188 -17.29 14.18 2.63
N THR A 189 -16.62 13.75 1.58
CA THR A 189 -15.59 14.57 0.89
C THR A 189 -15.93 14.91 -0.55
N GLU A 190 -17.14 14.55 -1.00
CA GLU A 190 -17.67 14.86 -2.34
C GLU A 190 -16.77 14.38 -3.49
N ILE A 191 -15.96 13.33 -3.26
CA ILE A 191 -15.16 12.70 -4.30
C ILE A 191 -16.11 12.02 -5.28
N PRO A 192 -15.96 12.22 -6.61
CA PRO A 192 -16.79 11.55 -7.61
C PRO A 192 -16.79 10.03 -7.42
N LEU A 193 -17.98 9.41 -7.55
CA LEU A 193 -18.14 7.97 -7.32
C LEU A 193 -17.20 7.13 -8.19
N GLU A 194 -16.96 7.57 -9.42
CA GLU A 194 -16.06 6.89 -10.37
C GLU A 194 -14.62 6.83 -9.82
N ILE A 195 -14.15 7.91 -9.20
CA ILE A 195 -12.83 7.95 -8.57
C ILE A 195 -12.83 7.10 -7.30
N ALA A 196 -13.85 7.24 -6.45
CA ALA A 196 -13.91 6.50 -5.20
C ALA A 196 -13.96 4.98 -5.44
N ILE A 197 -14.79 4.52 -6.37
CA ILE A 197 -14.92 3.08 -6.67
C ILE A 197 -13.69 2.52 -7.40
N SER A 198 -12.99 3.33 -8.21
CA SER A 198 -11.79 2.88 -8.91
C SER A 198 -10.68 2.48 -7.96
N THR A 199 -10.60 3.09 -6.77
CA THR A 199 -9.57 2.77 -5.76
C THR A 199 -9.64 1.33 -5.24
N ILE A 200 -10.79 0.69 -5.33
CA ILE A 200 -11.00 -0.71 -4.90
C ILE A 200 -11.28 -1.67 -6.07
N THR A 201 -11.28 -1.18 -7.30
CA THR A 201 -11.63 -1.99 -8.49
C THR A 201 -10.58 -1.88 -9.60
N SER A 202 -10.69 -0.88 -10.48
CA SER A 202 -9.81 -0.74 -11.65
C SER A 202 -8.37 -0.43 -11.27
N ASN A 203 -8.14 0.46 -10.30
CA ASN A 203 -6.78 0.86 -9.95
C ASN A 203 -5.91 -0.31 -9.45
N PRO A 204 -6.33 -1.12 -8.45
CA PRO A 204 -5.54 -2.29 -8.05
C PRO A 204 -5.40 -3.30 -9.19
N ALA A 205 -6.43 -3.47 -10.05
CA ALA A 205 -6.35 -4.38 -11.17
C ALA A 205 -5.32 -3.91 -12.23
N ASP A 206 -5.25 -2.62 -12.51
CA ASP A 206 -4.31 -2.05 -13.49
C ASP A 206 -2.88 -2.03 -12.94
N ILE A 207 -2.67 -1.64 -11.67
CA ILE A 207 -1.36 -1.67 -11.00
C ILE A 207 -0.80 -3.09 -10.99
N LEU A 208 -1.63 -4.08 -10.68
CA LEU A 208 -1.27 -5.50 -10.64
C LEU A 208 -1.40 -6.20 -11.99
N ARG A 209 -1.73 -5.47 -13.07
CA ARG A 209 -1.91 -5.99 -14.44
C ARG A 209 -2.86 -7.21 -14.53
N LEU A 210 -3.93 -7.20 -13.75
CA LEU A 210 -4.93 -8.26 -13.71
C LEU A 210 -5.94 -8.10 -14.82
N LYS A 211 -5.70 -8.75 -15.96
CA LYS A 211 -6.57 -8.67 -17.14
C LYS A 211 -8.00 -9.14 -16.84
N GLY A 212 -8.99 -8.32 -17.20
CA GLY A 212 -10.42 -8.64 -17.03
C GLY A 212 -10.95 -8.51 -15.60
N LYS A 213 -10.16 -7.95 -14.68
CA LYS A 213 -10.58 -7.59 -13.33
C LYS A 213 -10.82 -6.08 -13.21
N GLY A 214 -11.51 -5.67 -12.15
CA GLY A 214 -11.74 -4.26 -11.86
C GLY A 214 -12.75 -3.54 -12.77
N LYS A 215 -13.60 -4.28 -13.50
CA LYS A 215 -14.63 -3.73 -14.41
C LYS A 215 -16.00 -3.79 -13.78
#